data_a5f2f1b24170f8dbe0157e868d8dbe69
#
_entry.id   a5f2f1b24170f8dbe0157e868d8dbe69
#
_cell.length_a   1.000
_cell.length_b   1.000
_cell.length_c   1.000
_cell.angle_alpha   90.00
_cell.angle_beta   90.00
_cell.angle_gamma   90.00
#
_symmetry.space_group_name_H-M   'P 1'
#
loop_
_entity.id
_entity.type
_entity.pdbx_description
1 polymer ?
#
loop_
_entity_poly.entity_id
_entity_poly.type
_entity_poly.pdbx_seq_one_letter_code
_entity_poly.pdbx_strand_id
1 'polypeptide(L)'
;MDIENEQQLLVMAAAREDVLLKERIVLYAGANLPSAQAQAAYAPPLSVYPAMGPSYAKEQPDTDLVSGLEVAIRNRICSLFGASWAEPRLPSCTIANLAVFHAFSKPGDLLLAPAAAHGGHLSQRRRGTPELAGLVVEDLPFNRADVCLDAEAAADLVRQKRPKLVMLGRSVMIKPDDIAPVVEAARAVGAKTIFDASHVSGLIAGGTFPNPLSLGVDIMTSSTYKTLPGRPHSLIAGRDPSDGEHLAQFIDRTMSANYDAGKLPAFLTTLIDASEHGRDYAQRVCANSQTLARQLAGKGVFVIAPRPHEIFTHQILVPIDQNIPPAQAIASLERHGILVGTCADPTTPGAYALRIGTQFVTSRGAGSTEMIAIASQLASAMVAIEGNRMRIYV
;
A
#
# COMPACT_ATOMS: atom_id res chain seq x y z
N MET A 1 35.30 6.76 0.14
CA MET A 1 34.92 5.60 -0.69
C MET A 1 35.69 5.76 -1.99
N ASP A 2 36.36 4.70 -2.46
CA ASP A 2 37.20 4.76 -3.66
C ASP A 2 36.31 4.70 -4.92
N ILE A 3 36.69 5.34 -6.02
CA ILE A 3 35.94 5.38 -7.29
C ILE A 3 35.64 3.95 -7.81
N GLU A 4 36.55 3.01 -7.60
CA GLU A 4 36.39 1.60 -7.97
C GLU A 4 35.20 0.95 -7.21
N ASN A 5 35.02 1.27 -5.93
CA ASN A 5 33.87 0.84 -5.12
C ASN A 5 32.55 1.47 -5.60
N GLU A 6 32.57 2.71 -6.07
CA GLU A 6 31.37 3.38 -6.61
C GLU A 6 30.93 2.74 -7.93
N GLN A 7 31.87 2.43 -8.84
CA GLN A 7 31.56 1.72 -10.08
C GLN A 7 31.00 0.32 -9.81
N GLN A 8 31.54 -0.40 -8.84
CA GLN A 8 31.02 -1.71 -8.43
C GLN A 8 29.57 -1.61 -7.90
N LEU A 9 29.25 -0.56 -7.12
CA LEU A 9 27.88 -0.32 -6.65
C LEU A 9 26.90 -0.09 -7.82
N LEU A 10 27.31 0.62 -8.87
CA LEU A 10 26.49 0.83 -10.06
C LEU A 10 26.23 -0.48 -10.81
N VAL A 11 27.24 -1.35 -10.94
CA VAL A 11 27.09 -2.68 -11.54
C VAL A 11 26.12 -3.54 -10.72
N MET A 12 26.29 -3.56 -9.40
CA MET A 12 25.39 -4.31 -8.50
C MET A 12 23.95 -3.77 -8.56
N ALA A 13 23.77 -2.44 -8.66
CA ALA A 13 22.45 -1.83 -8.79
C ALA A 13 21.77 -2.25 -10.11
N ALA A 14 22.52 -2.27 -11.23
CA ALA A 14 22.00 -2.74 -12.52
C ALA A 14 21.60 -4.23 -12.51
N ALA A 15 22.32 -5.07 -11.76
CA ALA A 15 22.04 -6.50 -11.63
C ALA A 15 20.97 -6.83 -10.57
N ARG A 16 20.46 -5.82 -9.82
CA ARG A 16 19.60 -6.08 -8.65
C ARG A 16 18.32 -6.83 -8.98
N GLU A 17 17.71 -6.60 -10.14
CA GLU A 17 16.51 -7.31 -10.56
C GLU A 17 16.77 -8.81 -10.71
N ASP A 18 17.86 -9.17 -11.36
CA ASP A 18 18.29 -10.57 -11.53
C ASP A 18 18.46 -11.28 -10.19
N VAL A 19 19.09 -10.61 -9.22
CA VAL A 19 19.25 -11.14 -7.85
C VAL A 19 17.89 -11.40 -7.20
N LEU A 20 16.93 -10.43 -7.31
CA LEU A 20 15.60 -10.59 -6.73
C LEU A 20 14.80 -11.74 -7.39
N LEU A 21 14.98 -11.94 -8.70
CA LEU A 21 14.22 -12.93 -9.45
C LEU A 21 14.82 -14.35 -9.37
N LYS A 22 16.14 -14.47 -9.28
CA LYS A 22 16.86 -15.76 -9.40
C LYS A 22 17.35 -16.30 -8.05
N GLU A 23 17.64 -15.41 -7.10
CA GLU A 23 18.31 -15.79 -5.86
C GLU A 23 17.47 -15.57 -4.61
N ARG A 24 16.29 -14.93 -4.72
CA ARG A 24 15.47 -14.54 -3.57
C ARG A 24 14.01 -14.97 -3.70
N ILE A 25 13.45 -15.37 -2.58
CA ILE A 25 12.01 -15.51 -2.39
C ILE A 25 11.49 -14.20 -1.79
N VAL A 26 10.90 -13.33 -2.61
CA VAL A 26 10.46 -12.02 -2.15
C VAL A 26 9.02 -12.11 -1.65
N LEU A 27 8.89 -12.13 -0.33
CA LEU A 27 7.61 -12.15 0.41
C LEU A 27 7.40 -10.85 1.19
N TYR A 28 8.11 -9.77 0.85
CA TYR A 28 7.90 -8.47 1.46
C TYR A 28 6.59 -7.87 0.99
N ALA A 29 5.63 -7.70 1.91
CA ALA A 29 4.24 -7.27 1.59
C ALA A 29 4.13 -5.88 0.95
N GLY A 30 5.17 -5.06 1.01
CA GLY A 30 5.24 -3.72 0.42
C GLY A 30 6.03 -3.64 -0.88
N ALA A 31 6.45 -4.76 -1.48
CA ALA A 31 7.26 -4.77 -2.71
C ALA A 31 6.52 -5.42 -3.88
N ASN A 32 6.75 -4.90 -5.08
CA ASN A 32 6.42 -5.56 -6.34
C ASN A 32 7.34 -5.04 -7.45
N LEU A 33 7.31 -5.71 -8.58
CA LEU A 33 7.97 -5.25 -9.80
C LEU A 33 6.93 -4.98 -10.89
N PRO A 34 7.11 -3.93 -11.67
CA PRO A 34 6.30 -3.69 -12.87
C PRO A 34 6.45 -4.82 -13.88
N SER A 35 5.51 -4.94 -14.82
CA SER A 35 5.70 -5.78 -16.01
C SER A 35 6.91 -5.30 -16.81
N ALA A 36 7.48 -6.17 -17.64
CA ALA A 36 8.60 -5.79 -18.52
C ALA A 36 8.21 -4.62 -19.45
N GLN A 37 6.95 -4.58 -19.91
CA GLN A 37 6.42 -3.49 -20.72
C GLN A 37 6.38 -2.18 -19.94
N ALA A 38 5.87 -2.20 -18.70
CA ALA A 38 5.83 -1.00 -17.85
C ALA A 38 7.24 -0.53 -17.43
N GLN A 39 8.20 -1.45 -17.27
CA GLN A 39 9.59 -1.08 -17.03
C GLN A 39 10.21 -0.39 -18.24
N ALA A 40 10.02 -0.94 -19.45
CA ALA A 40 10.55 -0.40 -20.70
C ALA A 40 9.89 0.93 -21.11
N ALA A 41 8.69 1.22 -20.62
CA ALA A 41 7.95 2.43 -20.95
C ALA A 41 8.45 3.69 -20.22
N TYR A 42 9.39 3.59 -19.27
CA TYR A 42 9.98 4.79 -18.65
C TYR A 42 10.71 5.63 -19.69
N ALA A 43 10.32 6.90 -19.82
CA ALA A 43 10.78 7.80 -20.86
C ALA A 43 11.45 9.06 -20.27
N PRO A 44 12.73 8.99 -19.85
CA PRO A 44 13.44 10.11 -19.23
C PRO A 44 13.37 11.43 -20.03
N PRO A 45 13.35 11.44 -21.37
CA PRO A 45 13.26 12.67 -22.15
C PRO A 45 12.01 13.51 -21.86
N LEU A 46 10.94 12.93 -21.34
CA LEU A 46 9.75 13.70 -20.94
C LEU A 46 9.97 14.57 -19.69
N SER A 47 11.06 14.35 -18.96
CA SER A 47 11.42 15.12 -17.77
C SER A 47 12.48 16.21 -18.06
N VAL A 48 12.78 16.51 -19.32
CA VAL A 48 13.74 17.55 -19.72
C VAL A 48 13.25 18.94 -19.31
N TYR A 49 11.93 19.15 -19.33
CA TYR A 49 11.29 20.38 -18.85
C TYR A 49 10.43 20.12 -17.62
N PRO A 50 10.25 21.12 -16.75
CA PRO A 50 9.14 21.12 -15.82
C PRO A 50 7.81 21.02 -16.57
N ALA A 51 6.79 20.52 -15.90
CA ALA A 51 5.44 20.41 -16.47
C ALA A 51 4.40 20.98 -15.47
N MET A 52 4.56 22.28 -15.16
CA MET A 52 3.75 22.99 -14.19
C MET A 52 2.37 23.35 -14.75
N GLY A 53 1.37 23.32 -13.88
CA GLY A 53 0.02 23.75 -14.19
C GLY A 53 -0.89 22.67 -14.77
N PRO A 54 -2.14 23.02 -15.13
CA PRO A 54 -3.13 22.11 -15.63
C PRO A 54 -2.73 21.47 -16.97
N SER A 55 -3.25 20.28 -17.26
CA SER A 55 -3.02 19.61 -18.57
C SER A 55 -3.53 20.51 -19.69
N TYR A 56 -2.76 20.64 -20.75
CA TYR A 56 -2.99 21.53 -21.92
C TYR A 56 -3.02 23.05 -21.61
N ALA A 57 -2.66 23.43 -20.39
CA ALA A 57 -2.47 24.82 -19.97
C ALA A 57 -1.22 24.97 -19.10
N LYS A 58 -0.16 24.24 -19.46
CA LYS A 58 1.11 24.25 -18.73
C LYS A 58 1.92 25.51 -19.05
N GLU A 59 2.73 25.90 -18.09
CA GLU A 59 3.59 27.11 -18.23
C GLU A 59 4.78 26.89 -19.18
N GLN A 60 5.18 25.65 -19.41
CA GLN A 60 6.34 25.32 -20.24
C GLN A 60 5.94 24.88 -21.64
N PRO A 61 6.80 25.12 -22.66
CA PRO A 61 6.53 24.69 -24.03
C PRO A 61 6.66 23.17 -24.20
N ASP A 62 6.14 22.64 -25.29
CA ASP A 62 6.26 21.25 -25.72
C ASP A 62 5.77 20.21 -24.68
N THR A 63 4.68 20.53 -23.98
CA THR A 63 4.13 19.70 -22.88
C THR A 63 2.81 19.03 -23.25
N ASP A 64 2.37 19.08 -24.51
CA ASP A 64 1.11 18.47 -24.93
C ASP A 64 1.11 16.94 -24.78
N LEU A 65 2.24 16.28 -25.05
CA LEU A 65 2.37 14.85 -24.83
C LEU A 65 2.27 14.50 -23.33
N VAL A 66 2.91 15.26 -22.47
CA VAL A 66 2.79 15.10 -21.00
C VAL A 66 1.35 15.29 -20.56
N SER A 67 0.69 16.32 -21.06
CA SER A 67 -0.72 16.59 -20.80
C SER A 67 -1.63 15.46 -21.26
N GLY A 68 -1.40 14.92 -22.44
CA GLY A 68 -2.12 13.76 -22.97
C GLY A 68 -1.97 12.52 -22.09
N LEU A 69 -0.75 12.25 -21.60
CA LEU A 69 -0.49 11.15 -20.67
C LEU A 69 -1.18 11.35 -19.33
N GLU A 70 -1.13 12.56 -18.75
CA GLU A 70 -1.85 12.87 -17.52
C GLU A 70 -3.35 12.62 -17.66
N VAL A 71 -3.97 13.08 -18.75
CA VAL A 71 -5.40 12.89 -19.02
C VAL A 71 -5.73 11.41 -19.22
N ALA A 72 -4.92 10.66 -19.98
CA ALA A 72 -5.11 9.23 -20.18
C ALA A 72 -5.04 8.47 -18.85
N ILE A 73 -4.07 8.80 -17.99
CA ILE A 73 -3.91 8.20 -16.66
C ILE A 73 -5.12 8.52 -15.77
N ARG A 74 -5.56 9.79 -15.71
CA ARG A 74 -6.77 10.19 -14.94
C ARG A 74 -7.99 9.39 -15.37
N ASN A 75 -8.23 9.29 -16.68
CA ASN A 75 -9.35 8.54 -17.22
C ASN A 75 -9.28 7.06 -16.85
N ARG A 76 -8.09 6.46 -16.92
CA ARG A 76 -7.88 5.07 -16.56
C ARG A 76 -8.08 4.81 -15.07
N ILE A 77 -7.57 5.69 -14.19
CA ILE A 77 -7.82 5.63 -12.74
C ILE A 77 -9.32 5.75 -12.46
N CYS A 78 -10.00 6.73 -13.04
CA CYS A 78 -11.45 6.90 -12.87
C CYS A 78 -12.21 5.64 -13.29
N SER A 79 -11.86 5.04 -14.42
CA SER A 79 -12.48 3.81 -14.91
C SER A 79 -12.23 2.61 -13.97
N LEU A 80 -10.99 2.42 -13.51
CA LEU A 80 -10.61 1.28 -12.65
C LEU A 80 -11.25 1.33 -11.27
N PHE A 81 -11.38 2.54 -10.70
CA PHE A 81 -11.82 2.71 -9.32
C PHE A 81 -13.22 3.34 -9.20
N GLY A 82 -13.92 3.60 -10.30
CA GLY A 82 -15.23 4.24 -10.28
C GLY A 82 -15.19 5.65 -9.68
N ALA A 83 -14.11 6.38 -9.92
CA ALA A 83 -13.90 7.72 -9.43
C ALA A 83 -14.41 8.76 -10.43
N SER A 84 -14.78 9.95 -9.94
CA SER A 84 -15.18 11.10 -10.78
C SER A 84 -13.99 11.98 -11.18
N TRP A 85 -12.88 11.88 -10.44
CA TRP A 85 -11.62 12.59 -10.72
C TRP A 85 -10.43 11.82 -10.21
N ALA A 86 -9.24 12.15 -10.71
CA ALA A 86 -7.98 11.60 -10.24
C ALA A 86 -6.82 12.58 -10.37
N GLU A 87 -5.81 12.45 -9.49
CA GLU A 87 -4.56 13.21 -9.49
C GLU A 87 -3.36 12.23 -9.52
N PRO A 88 -2.62 12.16 -10.63
CA PRO A 88 -1.54 11.20 -10.82
C PRO A 88 -0.13 11.75 -10.60
N ARG A 89 0.07 13.04 -10.29
CA ARG A 89 1.38 13.70 -10.42
C ARG A 89 2.32 13.57 -9.22
N LEU A 90 1.82 13.11 -8.06
CA LEU A 90 2.62 13.10 -6.83
C LEU A 90 3.52 11.87 -6.72
N PRO A 91 4.75 12.01 -6.18
CA PRO A 91 5.79 10.99 -6.26
C PRO A 91 5.60 9.81 -5.31
N SER A 92 4.77 9.94 -4.28
CA SER A 92 4.52 8.88 -3.29
C SER A 92 3.20 9.08 -2.56
N CYS A 93 2.63 7.98 -2.04
CA CYS A 93 1.40 8.05 -1.25
C CYS A 93 1.56 8.88 0.03
N THR A 94 2.75 8.95 0.62
CA THR A 94 3.02 9.83 1.76
C THR A 94 2.80 11.30 1.40
N ILE A 95 3.31 11.72 0.23
CA ILE A 95 3.09 13.07 -0.28
C ILE A 95 1.64 13.28 -0.73
N ALA A 96 0.99 12.25 -1.29
CA ALA A 96 -0.42 12.30 -1.62
C ALA A 96 -1.30 12.51 -0.37
N ASN A 97 -1.05 11.77 0.71
CA ASN A 97 -1.74 11.96 1.99
C ASN A 97 -1.50 13.38 2.55
N LEU A 98 -0.26 13.87 2.50
CA LEU A 98 0.08 15.22 2.96
C LEU A 98 -0.66 16.29 2.15
N ALA A 99 -0.74 16.15 0.83
CA ALA A 99 -1.49 17.05 -0.04
C ALA A 99 -2.98 17.10 0.33
N VAL A 100 -3.59 15.92 0.55
CA VAL A 100 -5.00 15.82 0.97
C VAL A 100 -5.20 16.47 2.34
N PHE A 101 -4.30 16.26 3.31
CA PHE A 101 -4.42 16.90 4.62
C PHE A 101 -4.39 18.42 4.50
N HIS A 102 -3.40 18.98 3.80
CA HIS A 102 -3.31 20.43 3.63
C HIS A 102 -4.45 21.04 2.83
N ALA A 103 -4.95 20.32 1.81
CA ALA A 103 -6.05 20.84 0.99
C ALA A 103 -7.39 20.89 1.75
N PHE A 104 -7.65 19.93 2.63
CA PHE A 104 -8.96 19.73 3.25
C PHE A 104 -9.03 20.01 4.74
N SER A 105 -7.96 20.50 5.36
CA SER A 105 -7.93 20.85 6.78
C SER A 105 -7.03 22.04 7.08
N LYS A 106 -7.01 22.45 8.34
CA LYS A 106 -6.19 23.54 8.87
C LYS A 106 -5.40 23.05 10.08
N PRO A 107 -4.28 23.68 10.44
CA PRO A 107 -3.59 23.38 11.70
C PRO A 107 -4.54 23.44 12.90
N GLY A 108 -4.46 22.43 13.77
CA GLY A 108 -5.35 22.24 14.91
C GLY A 108 -6.59 21.40 14.64
N ASP A 109 -6.95 21.12 13.37
CA ASP A 109 -8.07 20.23 13.06
C ASP A 109 -7.78 18.80 13.50
N LEU A 110 -8.84 18.09 13.93
CA LEU A 110 -8.76 16.68 14.36
C LEU A 110 -8.82 15.74 13.16
N LEU A 111 -7.87 14.80 13.11
CA LEU A 111 -7.85 13.62 12.28
C LEU A 111 -8.04 12.37 13.15
N LEU A 112 -9.01 11.53 12.83
CA LEU A 112 -9.07 10.16 13.34
C LEU A 112 -8.38 9.22 12.35
N ALA A 113 -7.44 8.38 12.83
CA ALA A 113 -6.62 7.54 11.94
C ALA A 113 -6.24 6.21 12.61
N PRO A 114 -5.84 5.17 11.84
CA PRO A 114 -5.38 3.91 12.41
C PRO A 114 -4.11 4.09 13.25
N ALA A 115 -4.08 3.47 14.43
CA ALA A 115 -2.91 3.45 15.30
C ALA A 115 -1.73 2.69 14.68
N ALA A 116 -0.50 3.06 15.06
CA ALA A 116 0.71 2.34 14.66
C ALA A 116 0.67 0.85 15.04
N ALA A 117 0.16 0.54 16.24
CA ALA A 117 0.00 -0.83 16.74
C ALA A 117 -0.99 -1.67 15.92
N HIS A 118 -1.88 -1.01 15.20
CA HIS A 118 -2.94 -1.65 14.42
C HIS A 118 -2.70 -1.51 12.90
N GLY A 119 -1.47 -1.27 12.49
CA GLY A 119 -1.06 -1.19 11.09
C GLY A 119 -1.16 0.18 10.44
N GLY A 120 -1.40 1.25 11.21
CA GLY A 120 -1.34 2.63 10.72
C GLY A 120 0.05 2.99 10.20
N HIS A 121 0.12 3.46 8.95
CA HIS A 121 1.37 3.89 8.33
C HIS A 121 1.80 5.27 8.85
N LEU A 122 3.11 5.57 8.79
CA LEU A 122 3.63 6.87 9.22
C LEU A 122 2.94 8.07 8.53
N SER A 123 2.44 7.87 7.29
CA SER A 123 1.72 8.92 6.54
C SER A 123 0.28 9.16 7.02
N GLN A 124 -0.20 8.41 8.01
CA GLN A 124 -1.60 8.44 8.45
C GLN A 124 -1.75 8.72 9.94
N ARG A 125 -0.80 8.28 10.77
CA ARG A 125 -0.94 8.11 12.20
C ARG A 125 -0.31 9.23 13.03
N ARG A 126 -0.63 9.24 14.32
CA ARG A 126 0.06 10.08 15.33
C ARG A 126 1.58 9.92 15.24
N ARG A 127 2.31 10.99 15.44
CA ARG A 127 3.77 11.10 15.29
C ARG A 127 4.25 10.75 13.88
N GLY A 128 3.49 11.16 12.89
CA GLY A 128 3.79 10.96 11.49
C GLY A 128 3.45 12.17 10.63
N THR A 129 3.24 11.93 9.34
CA THR A 129 3.00 12.98 8.33
C THR A 129 1.83 13.93 8.64
N PRO A 130 0.71 13.51 9.29
CA PRO A 130 -0.36 14.45 9.64
C PRO A 130 0.09 15.62 10.52
N GLU A 131 1.11 15.41 11.36
CA GLU A 131 1.64 16.48 12.22
C GLU A 131 2.39 17.56 11.40
N LEU A 132 2.90 17.24 10.20
CA LEU A 132 3.48 18.23 9.29
C LEU A 132 2.41 19.17 8.75
N ALA A 133 1.15 18.72 8.64
CA ALA A 133 0.01 19.56 8.32
C ALA A 133 -0.58 20.26 9.56
N GLY A 134 0.03 20.09 10.73
CA GLY A 134 -0.43 20.67 12.00
C GLY A 134 -1.67 20.00 12.58
N LEU A 135 -2.03 18.78 12.13
CA LEU A 135 -3.23 18.08 12.60
C LEU A 135 -3.03 17.48 13.99
N VAL A 136 -4.10 17.52 14.78
CA VAL A 136 -4.24 16.71 16.00
C VAL A 136 -4.73 15.33 15.60
N VAL A 137 -4.02 14.26 16.02
CA VAL A 137 -4.35 12.89 15.62
C VAL A 137 -4.80 12.07 16.81
N GLU A 138 -5.98 11.45 16.72
CA GLU A 138 -6.46 10.44 17.65
C GLU A 138 -6.63 9.09 16.93
N ASP A 139 -6.40 8.01 17.68
CA ASP A 139 -6.41 6.66 17.12
C ASP A 139 -7.84 6.13 16.99
N LEU A 140 -8.16 5.51 15.86
CA LEU A 140 -9.41 4.79 15.66
C LEU A 140 -9.45 3.50 16.51
N PRO A 141 -10.61 3.13 17.08
CA PRO A 141 -10.83 1.86 17.76
C PRO A 141 -10.52 0.64 16.86
N PHE A 142 -10.02 -0.43 17.49
CA PHE A 142 -9.61 -1.63 16.78
C PHE A 142 -10.03 -2.90 17.54
N ASN A 143 -10.65 -3.82 16.84
CA ASN A 143 -11.00 -5.15 17.36
C ASN A 143 -9.81 -6.10 17.17
N ARG A 144 -9.12 -6.41 18.27
CA ARG A 144 -7.94 -7.29 18.26
C ARG A 144 -8.29 -8.75 17.97
N ALA A 145 -9.46 -9.20 18.40
CA ALA A 145 -9.91 -10.60 18.19
C ALA A 145 -10.18 -10.86 16.71
N ASP A 146 -10.79 -9.89 16.03
CA ASP A 146 -11.12 -9.98 14.60
C ASP A 146 -10.05 -9.37 13.68
N VAL A 147 -9.00 -8.76 14.24
CA VAL A 147 -7.91 -8.13 13.50
C VAL A 147 -8.42 -7.08 12.48
N CYS A 148 -9.38 -6.28 12.87
CA CYS A 148 -10.02 -5.28 12.01
C CYS A 148 -10.39 -4.01 12.78
N LEU A 149 -10.81 -2.98 12.05
CA LEU A 149 -11.45 -1.80 12.61
C LEU A 149 -12.65 -2.23 13.48
N ASP A 150 -12.78 -1.66 14.67
CA ASP A 150 -14.04 -1.74 15.43
C ASP A 150 -15.00 -0.70 14.86
N ALA A 151 -15.82 -1.13 13.92
CA ALA A 151 -16.63 -0.25 13.08
C ALA A 151 -17.62 0.60 13.88
N GLU A 152 -18.31 -0.03 14.86
CA GLU A 152 -19.31 0.68 15.68
C GLU A 152 -18.65 1.64 16.66
N ALA A 153 -17.63 1.20 17.38
CA ALA A 153 -16.89 2.09 18.29
C ALA A 153 -16.22 3.24 17.53
N ALA A 154 -15.74 2.99 16.30
CA ALA A 154 -15.17 4.03 15.46
C ALA A 154 -16.23 5.04 14.97
N ALA A 155 -17.42 4.57 14.58
CA ALA A 155 -18.53 5.43 14.20
C ALA A 155 -19.00 6.30 15.37
N ASP A 156 -19.09 5.74 16.58
CA ASP A 156 -19.44 6.48 17.79
C ASP A 156 -18.38 7.54 18.13
N LEU A 157 -17.10 7.19 18.00
CA LEU A 157 -16.00 8.14 18.19
C LEU A 157 -16.09 9.30 17.20
N VAL A 158 -16.41 9.03 15.92
CA VAL A 158 -16.62 10.07 14.89
C VAL A 158 -17.77 10.99 15.27
N ARG A 159 -18.91 10.45 15.70
CA ARG A 159 -20.09 11.25 16.13
C ARG A 159 -19.74 12.13 17.35
N GLN A 160 -19.01 11.57 18.32
CA GLN A 160 -18.62 12.26 19.54
C GLN A 160 -17.58 13.37 19.28
N LYS A 161 -16.53 13.06 18.55
CA LYS A 161 -15.38 13.94 18.35
C LYS A 161 -15.57 14.94 17.22
N ARG A 162 -16.44 14.67 16.28
CA ARG A 162 -16.72 15.50 15.08
C ARG A 162 -15.42 15.94 14.39
N PRO A 163 -14.55 14.98 13.97
CA PRO A 163 -13.26 15.31 13.37
C PRO A 163 -13.44 16.08 12.06
N LYS A 164 -12.39 16.75 11.60
CA LYS A 164 -12.34 17.34 10.24
C LYS A 164 -12.13 16.25 9.19
N LEU A 165 -11.25 15.28 9.49
CA LEU A 165 -10.88 14.19 8.59
C LEU A 165 -10.95 12.84 9.32
N VAL A 166 -11.31 11.79 8.58
CA VAL A 166 -11.23 10.40 9.02
C VAL A 166 -10.41 9.62 7.99
N MET A 167 -9.25 9.13 8.42
CA MET A 167 -8.39 8.28 7.60
C MET A 167 -8.71 6.81 7.84
N LEU A 168 -9.02 6.10 6.79
CA LEU A 168 -9.28 4.66 6.75
C LEU A 168 -8.22 3.95 5.91
N GLY A 169 -8.22 2.61 5.95
CA GLY A 169 -7.18 1.83 5.31
C GLY A 169 -5.87 1.85 6.11
N ARG A 170 -5.02 0.86 5.94
CA ARG A 170 -3.80 0.70 6.75
C ARG A 170 -2.80 -0.25 6.09
N SER A 171 -1.56 -0.26 6.58
CA SER A 171 -0.49 -1.09 6.02
C SER A 171 -0.61 -2.58 6.38
N VAL A 172 -1.38 -2.92 7.40
CA VAL A 172 -1.60 -4.31 7.83
C VAL A 172 -3.09 -4.60 7.76
N MET A 173 -3.50 -5.34 6.74
CA MET A 173 -4.88 -5.78 6.53
C MET A 173 -4.88 -7.21 6.01
N ILE A 174 -5.38 -8.16 6.81
CA ILE A 174 -5.56 -9.56 6.40
C ILE A 174 -6.96 -9.80 5.82
N LYS A 175 -7.90 -8.92 6.14
CA LYS A 175 -9.28 -8.89 5.62
C LYS A 175 -9.74 -7.44 5.44
N PRO A 176 -10.80 -7.18 4.65
CA PRO A 176 -11.44 -5.88 4.59
C PRO A 176 -12.01 -5.47 5.96
N ASP A 177 -11.90 -4.18 6.29
CA ASP A 177 -12.63 -3.58 7.41
C ASP A 177 -14.06 -3.25 6.96
N ASP A 178 -15.03 -3.39 7.86
CA ASP A 178 -16.35 -2.79 7.66
C ASP A 178 -16.26 -1.28 7.92
N ILE A 179 -16.26 -0.50 6.86
CA ILE A 179 -16.10 0.96 6.93
C ILE A 179 -17.44 1.71 6.80
N ALA A 180 -18.53 1.02 6.46
CA ALA A 180 -19.81 1.66 6.17
C ALA A 180 -20.36 2.47 7.37
N PRO A 181 -20.36 1.97 8.61
CA PRO A 181 -20.82 2.76 9.77
C PRO A 181 -20.01 4.03 10.00
N VAL A 182 -18.69 3.95 9.77
CA VAL A 182 -17.77 5.10 9.94
C VAL A 182 -18.00 6.16 8.87
N VAL A 183 -18.18 5.75 7.63
CA VAL A 183 -18.46 6.66 6.49
C VAL A 183 -19.81 7.38 6.71
N GLU A 184 -20.83 6.67 7.18
CA GLU A 184 -22.12 7.25 7.50
C GLU A 184 -22.01 8.28 8.65
N ALA A 185 -21.32 7.91 9.74
CA ALA A 185 -21.09 8.81 10.86
C ALA A 185 -20.29 10.05 10.45
N ALA A 186 -19.25 9.91 9.62
CA ALA A 186 -18.46 11.02 9.10
C ALA A 186 -19.32 11.98 8.28
N ARG A 187 -20.15 11.44 7.37
CA ARG A 187 -21.10 12.24 6.58
C ARG A 187 -22.05 13.03 7.46
N ALA A 188 -22.61 12.41 8.50
CA ALA A 188 -23.56 13.03 9.42
C ALA A 188 -22.95 14.22 10.21
N VAL A 189 -21.64 14.22 10.43
CA VAL A 189 -20.94 15.30 11.15
C VAL A 189 -20.19 16.28 10.22
N GLY A 190 -20.22 16.06 8.90
CA GLY A 190 -19.51 16.88 7.91
C GLY A 190 -18.00 16.64 7.87
N ALA A 191 -17.53 15.50 8.34
CA ALA A 191 -16.13 15.09 8.23
C ALA A 191 -15.86 14.46 6.85
N LYS A 192 -14.68 14.73 6.27
CA LYS A 192 -14.25 14.10 5.01
C LYS A 192 -13.52 12.81 5.27
N THR A 193 -13.88 11.77 4.54
CA THR A 193 -13.29 10.43 4.65
C THR A 193 -12.23 10.20 3.60
N ILE A 194 -11.11 9.61 4.01
CA ILE A 194 -9.97 9.26 3.16
C ILE A 194 -9.67 7.78 3.36
N PHE A 195 -9.41 7.03 2.29
CA PHE A 195 -8.98 5.63 2.38
C PHE A 195 -7.62 5.46 1.70
N ASP A 196 -6.60 5.08 2.48
CA ASP A 196 -5.30 4.71 1.92
C ASP A 196 -5.33 3.26 1.43
N ALA A 197 -5.46 3.10 0.12
CA ALA A 197 -5.54 1.82 -0.57
C ALA A 197 -4.16 1.23 -0.95
N SER A 198 -3.05 1.81 -0.48
CA SER A 198 -1.69 1.45 -0.92
C SER A 198 -1.40 -0.04 -0.91
N HIS A 199 -1.93 -0.78 0.05
CA HIS A 199 -1.72 -2.23 0.12
C HIS A 199 -2.75 -3.05 -0.66
N VAL A 200 -3.87 -2.45 -1.05
CA VAL A 200 -5.01 -3.20 -1.63
C VAL A 200 -5.48 -2.67 -2.98
N SER A 201 -4.86 -1.62 -3.52
CA SER A 201 -5.30 -0.99 -4.79
C SER A 201 -5.33 -1.96 -5.97
N GLY A 202 -4.36 -2.87 -6.09
CA GLY A 202 -4.39 -3.91 -7.12
C GLY A 202 -5.52 -4.94 -6.89
N LEU A 203 -5.87 -5.21 -5.63
CA LEU A 203 -6.98 -6.08 -5.27
C LEU A 203 -8.33 -5.41 -5.52
N ILE A 204 -8.44 -4.09 -5.28
CA ILE A 204 -9.63 -3.28 -5.62
C ILE A 204 -9.82 -3.27 -7.13
N ALA A 205 -8.77 -2.93 -7.90
CA ALA A 205 -8.81 -2.93 -9.35
C ALA A 205 -9.21 -4.31 -9.94
N GLY A 206 -8.76 -5.40 -9.32
CA GLY A 206 -9.11 -6.77 -9.70
C GLY A 206 -10.43 -7.29 -9.12
N GLY A 207 -11.15 -6.50 -8.32
CA GLY A 207 -12.47 -6.85 -7.79
C GLY A 207 -12.46 -7.90 -6.66
N THR A 208 -11.32 -8.15 -6.02
CA THR A 208 -11.21 -9.07 -4.86
C THR A 208 -11.21 -8.38 -3.51
N PHE A 209 -11.18 -7.05 -3.49
CA PHE A 209 -11.30 -6.23 -2.29
C PHE A 209 -12.37 -5.15 -2.52
N PRO A 210 -13.20 -4.81 -1.50
CA PRO A 210 -14.25 -3.80 -1.63
C PRO A 210 -13.67 -2.44 -2.06
N ASN A 211 -14.34 -1.80 -3.01
CA ASN A 211 -13.94 -0.47 -3.46
C ASN A 211 -14.44 0.60 -2.46
N PRO A 212 -13.54 1.33 -1.78
CA PRO A 212 -13.94 2.32 -0.78
C PRO A 212 -14.77 3.47 -1.34
N LEU A 213 -14.53 3.90 -2.59
CA LEU A 213 -15.33 4.94 -3.23
C LEU A 213 -16.78 4.49 -3.44
N SER A 214 -17.00 3.22 -3.79
CA SER A 214 -18.35 2.64 -3.90
C SER A 214 -19.05 2.50 -2.56
N LEU A 215 -18.26 2.39 -1.45
CA LEU A 215 -18.78 2.39 -0.08
C LEU A 215 -19.00 3.80 0.49
N GLY A 216 -18.78 4.84 -0.32
CA GLY A 216 -19.09 6.22 0.05
C GLY A 216 -17.92 7.04 0.61
N VAL A 217 -16.71 6.50 0.65
CA VAL A 217 -15.51 7.27 0.98
C VAL A 217 -15.30 8.40 -0.02
N ASP A 218 -14.92 9.59 0.45
CA ASP A 218 -14.79 10.77 -0.40
C ASP A 218 -13.56 10.73 -1.28
N ILE A 219 -12.40 10.37 -0.70
CA ILE A 219 -11.10 10.38 -1.36
C ILE A 219 -10.36 9.05 -1.09
N MET A 220 -9.80 8.47 -2.13
CA MET A 220 -8.90 7.33 -2.05
C MET A 220 -7.49 7.77 -2.44
N THR A 221 -6.49 7.41 -1.63
CA THR A 221 -5.07 7.58 -1.95
C THR A 221 -4.41 6.22 -2.11
N SER A 222 -3.36 6.11 -2.91
CA SER A 222 -2.63 4.86 -3.05
C SER A 222 -1.19 5.06 -3.55
N SER A 223 -0.31 4.17 -3.14
CA SER A 223 0.94 3.90 -3.85
C SER A 223 0.69 2.95 -5.03
N THR A 224 1.62 2.94 -5.99
CA THR A 224 1.48 2.20 -7.25
C THR A 224 2.43 1.02 -7.42
N TYR A 225 3.10 0.55 -6.34
CA TYR A 225 4.19 -0.43 -6.42
C TYR A 225 4.07 -1.61 -5.45
N LYS A 226 2.87 -1.83 -4.89
CA LYS A 226 2.59 -2.94 -3.97
C LYS A 226 1.69 -3.97 -4.66
N THR A 227 0.42 -4.09 -4.28
CA THR A 227 -0.51 -4.96 -5.02
C THR A 227 -0.82 -4.43 -6.42
N LEU A 228 -0.76 -3.12 -6.66
CA LEU A 228 -0.68 -2.57 -8.00
C LEU A 228 0.79 -2.60 -8.43
N PRO A 229 1.20 -3.46 -9.39
CA PRO A 229 2.60 -3.74 -9.66
C PRO A 229 3.23 -2.71 -10.63
N GLY A 230 3.43 -1.48 -10.15
CA GLY A 230 4.03 -0.39 -10.91
C GLY A 230 5.33 0.12 -10.28
N ARG A 231 5.83 1.23 -10.82
CA ARG A 231 6.97 1.96 -10.24
C ARG A 231 6.51 2.78 -9.02
N PRO A 232 7.43 3.15 -8.09
CA PRO A 232 7.11 4.07 -7.00
C PRO A 232 6.54 5.38 -7.51
N HIS A 233 5.26 5.57 -7.23
CA HIS A 233 4.43 6.72 -7.58
C HIS A 233 3.19 6.71 -6.69
N SER A 234 2.27 7.66 -6.88
CA SER A 234 0.97 7.66 -6.20
C SER A 234 -0.17 7.98 -7.14
N LEU A 235 -1.37 7.69 -6.67
CA LEU A 235 -2.62 8.20 -7.21
C LEU A 235 -3.49 8.71 -6.06
N ILE A 236 -4.29 9.73 -6.38
CA ILE A 236 -5.43 10.17 -5.58
C ILE A 236 -6.65 10.10 -6.50
N ALA A 237 -7.76 9.64 -5.98
CA ALA A 237 -9.02 9.56 -6.71
C ALA A 237 -10.19 9.89 -5.79
N GLY A 238 -11.26 10.43 -6.30
CA GLY A 238 -12.38 10.83 -5.45
C GLY A 238 -13.72 10.92 -6.19
N ARG A 239 -14.75 11.19 -5.40
CA ARG A 239 -16.15 11.16 -5.85
C ARG A 239 -16.68 12.52 -6.29
N ASP A 240 -16.28 13.60 -5.62
CA ASP A 240 -16.75 14.94 -5.92
C ASP A 240 -15.74 15.68 -6.81
N PRO A 241 -16.08 16.04 -8.06
CA PRO A 241 -15.18 16.77 -8.95
C PRO A 241 -14.64 18.07 -8.36
N SER A 242 -15.41 18.77 -7.51
CA SER A 242 -14.98 20.01 -6.86
C SER A 242 -13.81 19.79 -5.90
N ASP A 243 -13.74 18.62 -5.24
CA ASP A 243 -12.58 18.22 -4.44
C ASP A 243 -11.32 18.04 -5.31
N GLY A 244 -11.50 17.46 -6.50
CA GLY A 244 -10.42 17.28 -7.47
C GLY A 244 -9.85 18.60 -7.97
N GLU A 245 -10.72 19.55 -8.33
CA GLU A 245 -10.32 20.89 -8.74
C GLU A 245 -9.58 21.63 -7.63
N HIS A 246 -10.13 21.59 -6.40
CA HIS A 246 -9.50 22.22 -5.23
C HIS A 246 -8.12 21.63 -4.94
N LEU A 247 -7.99 20.30 -4.94
CA LEU A 247 -6.72 19.62 -4.71
C LEU A 247 -5.70 19.91 -5.80
N ALA A 248 -6.09 19.87 -7.07
CA ALA A 248 -5.21 20.17 -8.20
C ALA A 248 -4.66 21.60 -8.11
N GLN A 249 -5.51 22.58 -7.84
CA GLN A 249 -5.10 23.98 -7.64
C GLN A 249 -4.16 24.15 -6.43
N PHE A 250 -4.42 23.39 -5.35
CA PHE A 250 -3.53 23.41 -4.19
C PHE A 250 -2.14 22.86 -4.56
N ILE A 251 -2.09 21.71 -5.24
CA ILE A 251 -0.82 21.05 -5.66
C ILE A 251 -0.04 21.99 -6.59
N ASP A 252 -0.69 22.58 -7.60
CA ASP A 252 -0.05 23.46 -8.57
C ASP A 252 0.59 24.69 -7.90
N ARG A 253 -0.06 25.23 -6.87
CA ARG A 253 0.44 26.43 -6.17
C ARG A 253 1.49 26.18 -5.11
N THR A 254 1.57 24.95 -4.55
CA THR A 254 2.33 24.72 -3.31
C THR A 254 3.29 23.54 -3.34
N MET A 255 3.03 22.50 -4.13
CA MET A 255 3.75 21.23 -4.01
C MET A 255 4.47 20.76 -5.26
N SER A 256 4.07 21.22 -6.45
CA SER A 256 4.55 20.66 -7.70
C SER A 256 5.08 21.73 -8.66
N ALA A 257 6.29 22.26 -8.37
CA ALA A 257 7.04 23.05 -9.36
C ALA A 257 7.58 22.18 -10.51
N ASN A 258 7.84 20.91 -10.24
CA ASN A 258 8.27 19.93 -11.23
C ASN A 258 8.00 18.51 -10.70
N TYR A 259 7.86 17.55 -11.60
CA TYR A 259 7.79 16.14 -11.29
C TYR A 259 8.41 15.30 -12.43
N ASP A 260 8.76 14.05 -12.15
CA ASP A 260 9.34 13.16 -13.16
C ASP A 260 8.25 12.66 -14.13
N ALA A 261 7.97 13.45 -15.17
CA ALA A 261 7.00 13.11 -16.23
C ALA A 261 7.42 11.86 -17.01
N GLY A 262 8.71 11.50 -17.01
CA GLY A 262 9.20 10.25 -17.60
C GLY A 262 8.58 8.99 -17.03
N LYS A 263 8.00 9.05 -15.82
CA LYS A 263 7.28 7.93 -15.20
C LYS A 263 5.87 7.72 -15.75
N LEU A 264 5.28 8.72 -16.38
CA LEU A 264 3.87 8.66 -16.82
C LEU A 264 3.59 7.52 -17.82
N PRO A 265 4.41 7.26 -18.85
CA PRO A 265 4.18 6.12 -19.74
C PRO A 265 4.21 4.77 -19.01
N ALA A 266 5.16 4.59 -18.09
CA ALA A 266 5.23 3.38 -17.27
C ALA A 266 4.02 3.24 -16.33
N PHE A 267 3.53 4.35 -15.78
CA PHE A 267 2.33 4.37 -14.94
C PHE A 267 1.07 4.04 -15.77
N LEU A 268 0.93 4.65 -16.94
CA LEU A 268 -0.18 4.32 -17.85
C LEU A 268 -0.19 2.84 -18.23
N THR A 269 0.98 2.27 -18.57
CA THR A 269 1.11 0.84 -18.88
C THR A 269 0.70 -0.03 -17.67
N THR A 270 1.12 0.32 -16.46
CA THR A 270 0.69 -0.38 -15.24
C THR A 270 -0.83 -0.38 -15.07
N LEU A 271 -1.50 0.73 -15.38
CA LEU A 271 -2.97 0.82 -15.30
C LEU A 271 -3.67 0.06 -16.43
N ILE A 272 -3.07 -0.02 -17.61
CA ILE A 272 -3.54 -0.86 -18.71
C ILE A 272 -3.45 -2.34 -18.32
N ASP A 273 -2.30 -2.79 -17.82
CA ASP A 273 -2.10 -4.15 -17.32
C ASP A 273 -3.13 -4.50 -16.23
N ALA A 274 -3.40 -3.56 -15.31
CA ALA A 274 -4.40 -3.74 -14.26
C ALA A 274 -5.83 -3.85 -14.82
N SER A 275 -6.14 -3.15 -15.93
CA SER A 275 -7.45 -3.25 -16.60
C SER A 275 -7.63 -4.59 -17.33
N GLU A 276 -6.57 -5.10 -17.95
CA GLU A 276 -6.62 -6.29 -18.81
C GLU A 276 -6.45 -7.58 -18.00
N HIS A 277 -5.56 -7.58 -17.01
CA HIS A 277 -5.13 -8.78 -16.28
C HIS A 277 -5.38 -8.70 -14.76
N GLY A 278 -5.85 -7.57 -14.25
CA GLY A 278 -5.95 -7.32 -12.81
C GLY A 278 -6.86 -8.30 -12.08
N ARG A 279 -7.95 -8.76 -12.69
CA ARG A 279 -8.88 -9.72 -12.08
C ARG A 279 -8.19 -11.06 -11.80
N ASP A 280 -7.57 -11.64 -12.81
CA ASP A 280 -6.86 -12.92 -12.68
C ASP A 280 -5.70 -12.80 -11.69
N TYR A 281 -4.92 -11.74 -11.80
CA TYR A 281 -3.82 -11.46 -10.88
C TYR A 281 -4.30 -11.36 -9.42
N ALA A 282 -5.33 -10.56 -9.13
CA ALA A 282 -5.84 -10.38 -7.77
C ALA A 282 -6.41 -11.68 -7.18
N GLN A 283 -7.12 -12.47 -7.98
CA GLN A 283 -7.61 -13.79 -7.57
C GLN A 283 -6.46 -14.73 -7.21
N ARG A 284 -5.40 -14.78 -8.04
CA ARG A 284 -4.22 -15.60 -7.75
C ARG A 284 -3.47 -15.11 -6.51
N VAL A 285 -3.35 -13.81 -6.30
CA VAL A 285 -2.72 -13.24 -5.09
C VAL A 285 -3.45 -13.71 -3.82
N CYS A 286 -4.78 -13.62 -3.79
CA CYS A 286 -5.59 -14.08 -2.66
C CYS A 286 -5.52 -15.60 -2.47
N ALA A 287 -5.61 -16.37 -3.56
CA ALA A 287 -5.51 -17.83 -3.51
C ALA A 287 -4.13 -18.30 -3.01
N ASN A 288 -3.07 -17.64 -3.44
CA ASN A 288 -1.70 -17.92 -3.01
C ASN A 288 -1.49 -17.59 -1.52
N SER A 289 -2.03 -16.47 -1.04
CA SER A 289 -1.94 -16.14 0.40
C SER A 289 -2.68 -17.15 1.27
N GLN A 290 -3.88 -17.56 0.87
CA GLN A 290 -4.63 -18.62 1.56
C GLN A 290 -3.91 -19.96 1.54
N THR A 291 -3.31 -20.33 0.41
CA THR A 291 -2.55 -21.57 0.27
C THR A 291 -1.30 -21.55 1.15
N LEU A 292 -0.53 -20.45 1.10
CA LEU A 292 0.67 -20.29 1.93
C LEU A 292 0.33 -20.35 3.44
N ALA A 293 -0.72 -19.66 3.87
CA ALA A 293 -1.18 -19.66 5.25
C ALA A 293 -1.59 -21.06 5.73
N ARG A 294 -2.37 -21.80 4.93
CA ARG A 294 -2.77 -23.18 5.25
C ARG A 294 -1.57 -24.11 5.35
N GLN A 295 -0.61 -23.98 4.43
CA GLN A 295 0.59 -24.81 4.42
C GLN A 295 1.50 -24.50 5.61
N LEU A 296 1.64 -23.24 6.00
CA LEU A 296 2.38 -22.85 7.21
C LEU A 296 1.71 -23.42 8.46
N ALA A 297 0.39 -23.28 8.61
CA ALA A 297 -0.37 -23.84 9.72
C ALA A 297 -0.24 -25.38 9.78
N GLY A 298 -0.31 -26.08 8.65
CA GLY A 298 -0.10 -27.53 8.56
C GLY A 298 1.32 -27.99 8.94
N LYS A 299 2.28 -27.06 9.00
CA LYS A 299 3.66 -27.30 9.46
C LYS A 299 3.89 -26.83 10.92
N GLY A 300 2.84 -26.48 11.64
CA GLY A 300 2.91 -26.04 13.04
C GLY A 300 3.27 -24.56 13.21
N VAL A 301 3.32 -23.77 12.14
CA VAL A 301 3.54 -22.32 12.23
C VAL A 301 2.20 -21.64 12.53
N PHE A 302 2.13 -20.91 13.64
CA PHE A 302 0.94 -20.13 13.99
C PHE A 302 0.76 -18.94 13.06
N VAL A 303 -0.43 -18.82 12.45
CA VAL A 303 -0.80 -17.71 11.57
C VAL A 303 -1.90 -16.89 12.24
N ILE A 304 -1.69 -15.58 12.36
CA ILE A 304 -2.70 -14.65 12.89
C ILE A 304 -3.83 -14.53 11.86
N ALA A 305 -5.01 -15.06 12.20
CA ALA A 305 -6.22 -14.90 11.42
C ALA A 305 -7.44 -15.00 12.35
N PRO A 306 -8.57 -14.33 12.05
CA PRO A 306 -9.80 -14.45 12.83
C PRO A 306 -10.32 -15.88 12.88
N ARG A 307 -10.14 -16.59 11.76
CA ARG A 307 -10.33 -18.05 11.64
C ARG A 307 -9.21 -18.59 10.73
N PRO A 308 -8.72 -19.81 10.94
CA PRO A 308 -7.55 -20.34 10.22
C PRO A 308 -7.63 -20.31 8.69
N HIS A 309 -8.76 -19.94 8.09
CA HIS A 309 -9.00 -19.98 6.65
C HIS A 309 -9.46 -18.64 6.06
N GLU A 310 -9.49 -17.55 6.85
CA GLU A 310 -10.06 -16.27 6.42
C GLU A 310 -8.99 -15.21 6.20
N ILE A 311 -8.09 -15.45 5.24
CA ILE A 311 -7.19 -14.43 4.70
C ILE A 311 -7.77 -13.98 3.36
N PHE A 312 -8.11 -12.69 3.26
CA PHE A 312 -8.78 -12.10 2.10
C PHE A 312 -7.90 -11.13 1.31
N THR A 313 -6.64 -10.97 1.72
CA THR A 313 -5.70 -10.08 1.05
C THR A 313 -4.42 -10.83 0.68
N HIS A 314 -3.41 -10.09 0.24
CA HIS A 314 -2.08 -10.62 -0.05
C HIS A 314 -1.23 -10.89 1.21
N GLN A 315 -1.70 -10.49 2.42
CA GLN A 315 -0.90 -10.47 3.64
C GLN A 315 -1.19 -11.66 4.54
N ILE A 316 -0.12 -12.19 5.12
CA ILE A 316 -0.12 -13.21 6.17
C ILE A 316 0.73 -12.67 7.32
N LEU A 317 0.26 -12.84 8.54
CA LEU A 317 0.95 -12.43 9.75
C LEU A 317 1.35 -13.67 10.55
N VAL A 318 2.62 -13.73 10.96
CA VAL A 318 3.16 -14.80 11.81
C VAL A 318 3.83 -14.16 13.01
N PRO A 319 3.40 -14.43 14.26
CA PRO A 319 4.02 -13.84 15.45
C PRO A 319 5.50 -14.16 15.53
N ILE A 320 6.27 -13.21 16.02
CA ILE A 320 7.70 -13.41 16.37
C ILE A 320 7.79 -13.61 17.89
N ASP A 321 8.59 -14.59 18.33
CA ASP A 321 8.86 -14.76 19.74
C ASP A 321 9.38 -13.45 20.36
N GLN A 322 8.83 -13.06 21.53
CA GLN A 322 9.12 -11.79 22.17
C GLN A 322 10.60 -11.62 22.57
N ASN A 323 11.35 -12.71 22.66
CA ASN A 323 12.79 -12.70 22.94
C ASN A 323 13.64 -12.49 21.68
N ILE A 324 13.03 -12.45 20.48
CA ILE A 324 13.73 -12.28 19.21
C ILE A 324 13.46 -10.86 18.70
N PRO A 325 14.48 -10.01 18.61
CA PRO A 325 14.32 -8.69 17.99
C PRO A 325 13.85 -8.82 16.52
N PRO A 326 12.89 -8.01 16.06
CA PRO A 326 12.39 -8.07 14.68
C PRO A 326 13.48 -8.00 13.60
N ALA A 327 14.51 -7.17 13.83
CA ALA A 327 15.65 -7.07 12.92
C ALA A 327 16.45 -8.39 12.80
N GLN A 328 16.57 -9.13 13.91
CA GLN A 328 17.24 -10.44 13.92
C GLN A 328 16.42 -11.48 13.14
N ALA A 329 15.10 -11.49 13.29
CA ALA A 329 14.21 -12.37 12.54
C ALA A 329 14.34 -12.13 11.03
N ILE A 330 14.30 -10.85 10.60
CA ILE A 330 14.50 -10.46 9.18
C ILE A 330 15.86 -10.93 8.68
N ALA A 331 16.96 -10.60 9.39
CA ALA A 331 18.32 -10.95 8.97
C ALA A 331 18.54 -12.47 8.89
N SER A 332 17.87 -13.23 9.75
CA SER A 332 17.94 -14.70 9.69
C SER A 332 17.25 -15.24 8.44
N LEU A 333 16.04 -14.78 8.12
CA LEU A 333 15.33 -15.20 6.91
C LEU A 333 16.07 -14.76 5.64
N GLU A 334 16.66 -13.57 5.63
CA GLU A 334 17.45 -13.05 4.52
C GLU A 334 18.68 -13.94 4.22
N ARG A 335 19.35 -14.49 5.23
CA ARG A 335 20.44 -15.47 5.04
C ARG A 335 19.99 -16.76 4.35
N HIS A 336 18.70 -17.10 4.46
CA HIS A 336 18.07 -18.21 3.74
C HIS A 336 17.47 -17.80 2.40
N GLY A 337 17.77 -16.58 1.91
CA GLY A 337 17.25 -16.05 0.65
C GLY A 337 15.81 -15.59 0.71
N ILE A 338 15.16 -15.52 1.88
CA ILE A 338 13.75 -15.17 2.04
C ILE A 338 13.65 -13.73 2.54
N LEU A 339 13.00 -12.87 1.75
CA LEU A 339 12.81 -11.46 2.07
C LEU A 339 11.38 -11.21 2.58
N VAL A 340 11.25 -10.83 3.84
CA VAL A 340 9.98 -10.51 4.51
C VAL A 340 10.05 -9.15 5.20
N GLY A 341 8.92 -8.65 5.66
CA GLY A 341 8.86 -7.49 6.57
C GLY A 341 8.35 -7.86 7.95
N THR A 342 8.38 -6.89 8.85
CA THR A 342 7.75 -7.00 10.17
C THR A 342 6.72 -5.89 10.37
N CYS A 343 5.84 -6.10 11.33
CA CYS A 343 4.90 -5.09 11.83
C CYS A 343 4.68 -5.32 13.33
N ALA A 344 4.03 -4.37 14.00
CA ALA A 344 3.44 -4.65 15.31
C ALA A 344 2.41 -5.79 15.16
N ASP A 345 2.38 -6.69 16.14
CA ASP A 345 1.33 -7.72 16.22
C ASP A 345 0.01 -7.03 16.61
N PRO A 346 -1.00 -7.02 15.74
CA PRO A 346 -2.24 -6.30 16.03
C PRO A 346 -3.07 -6.96 17.13
N THR A 347 -2.78 -8.22 17.48
CA THR A 347 -3.50 -8.98 18.51
C THR A 347 -2.88 -8.84 19.89
N THR A 348 -1.55 -8.66 19.95
CA THR A 348 -0.77 -8.70 21.20
C THR A 348 0.00 -7.39 21.39
N PRO A 349 -0.37 -6.54 22.39
CA PRO A 349 0.32 -5.30 22.65
C PRO A 349 1.82 -5.48 22.91
N GLY A 350 2.64 -4.67 22.23
CA GLY A 350 4.10 -4.67 22.38
C GLY A 350 4.81 -5.81 21.66
N ALA A 351 4.10 -6.80 21.10
CA ALA A 351 4.67 -7.86 20.30
C ALA A 351 4.81 -7.47 18.82
N TYR A 352 5.56 -8.29 18.09
CA TYR A 352 5.81 -8.12 16.65
C TYR A 352 5.42 -9.37 15.89
N ALA A 353 5.11 -9.18 14.60
CA ALA A 353 4.85 -10.26 13.66
C ALA A 353 5.66 -10.10 12.38
N LEU A 354 6.02 -11.20 11.74
CA LEU A 354 6.42 -11.20 10.33
C LEU A 354 5.20 -10.81 9.50
N ARG A 355 5.40 -9.87 8.58
CA ARG A 355 4.41 -9.48 7.58
C ARG A 355 4.83 -10.02 6.23
N ILE A 356 4.16 -11.07 5.81
CA ILE A 356 4.44 -11.84 4.60
C ILE A 356 3.44 -11.42 3.53
N GLY A 357 3.90 -11.26 2.29
CA GLY A 357 3.04 -10.89 1.15
C GLY A 357 3.29 -11.77 -0.06
N THR A 358 2.24 -12.14 -0.77
CA THR A 358 2.30 -13.05 -1.94
C THR A 358 2.29 -12.32 -3.28
N GLN A 359 2.07 -11.02 -3.31
CA GLN A 359 1.88 -10.24 -4.54
C GLN A 359 3.10 -10.27 -5.48
N PHE A 360 4.32 -10.21 -4.94
CA PHE A 360 5.55 -10.23 -5.75
C PHE A 360 5.72 -11.58 -6.47
N VAL A 361 5.70 -12.67 -5.72
CA VAL A 361 5.87 -14.03 -6.29
C VAL A 361 4.73 -14.37 -7.26
N THR A 362 3.50 -13.92 -6.97
CA THR A 362 2.35 -14.10 -7.87
C THR A 362 2.51 -13.34 -9.18
N SER A 363 3.03 -12.11 -9.15
CA SER A 363 3.31 -11.34 -10.38
C SER A 363 4.39 -11.99 -11.25
N ARG A 364 5.18 -12.90 -10.67
CA ARG A 364 6.21 -13.71 -11.36
C ARG A 364 5.72 -15.10 -11.77
N GLY A 365 4.43 -15.36 -11.68
CA GLY A 365 3.82 -16.60 -12.15
C GLY A 365 3.67 -17.70 -11.10
N ALA A 366 4.08 -17.44 -9.84
CA ALA A 366 3.93 -18.44 -8.79
C ALA A 366 2.45 -18.78 -8.55
N GLY A 367 2.17 -20.09 -8.40
CA GLY A 367 0.86 -20.66 -8.09
C GLY A 367 0.91 -21.54 -6.84
N SER A 368 -0.09 -22.39 -6.69
CA SER A 368 -0.26 -23.23 -5.50
C SER A 368 0.95 -24.16 -5.24
N THR A 369 1.56 -24.70 -6.28
CA THR A 369 2.73 -25.60 -6.17
C THR A 369 3.92 -24.86 -5.56
N GLU A 370 4.19 -23.64 -6.06
CA GLU A 370 5.26 -22.80 -5.53
C GLU A 370 4.97 -22.37 -4.10
N MET A 371 3.69 -22.08 -3.74
CA MET A 371 3.30 -21.75 -2.37
C MET A 371 3.56 -22.90 -1.39
N ILE A 372 3.36 -24.14 -1.78
CA ILE A 372 3.70 -25.33 -0.97
C ILE A 372 5.20 -25.42 -0.73
N ALA A 373 6.02 -25.21 -1.77
CA ALA A 373 7.47 -25.22 -1.66
C ALA A 373 7.99 -24.07 -0.77
N ILE A 374 7.47 -22.86 -1.00
CA ILE A 374 7.79 -21.65 -0.22
C ILE A 374 7.42 -21.85 1.26
N ALA A 375 6.28 -22.44 1.57
CA ALA A 375 5.87 -22.74 2.95
C ALA A 375 6.86 -23.67 3.64
N SER A 376 7.37 -24.68 2.93
CA SER A 376 8.35 -25.61 3.47
C SER A 376 9.69 -24.93 3.78
N GLN A 377 10.17 -24.10 2.86
CA GLN A 377 11.43 -23.35 3.04
C GLN A 377 11.30 -22.32 4.17
N LEU A 378 10.18 -21.58 4.21
CA LEU A 378 9.94 -20.58 5.24
C LEU A 378 9.82 -21.22 6.63
N ALA A 379 9.05 -22.33 6.78
CA ALA A 379 8.94 -23.03 8.05
C ALA A 379 10.29 -23.57 8.53
N SER A 380 11.10 -24.17 7.63
CA SER A 380 12.45 -24.63 7.97
C SER A 380 13.38 -23.51 8.41
N ALA A 381 13.33 -22.35 7.72
CA ALA A 381 14.13 -21.19 8.08
C ALA A 381 13.70 -20.57 9.43
N MET A 382 12.40 -20.61 9.76
CA MET A 382 11.89 -20.14 11.06
C MET A 382 12.35 -21.03 12.22
N VAL A 383 12.40 -22.35 12.06
CA VAL A 383 12.97 -23.26 13.08
C VAL A 383 14.42 -22.89 13.40
N ALA A 384 15.19 -22.50 12.40
CA ALA A 384 16.57 -22.05 12.59
C ALA A 384 16.69 -20.72 13.35
N ILE A 385 15.64 -19.87 13.34
CA ILE A 385 15.60 -18.61 14.11
C ILE A 385 15.36 -18.90 15.59
N GLU A 386 14.45 -19.81 15.90
CA GLU A 386 13.95 -20.07 17.26
C GLU A 386 14.90 -20.96 18.08
N GLY A 387 15.97 -21.49 17.47
CA GLY A 387 17.00 -22.26 18.17
C GLY A 387 16.43 -23.36 19.08
N ASN A 388 15.72 -24.34 18.53
CA ASN A 388 15.14 -25.51 19.25
C ASN A 388 13.96 -25.24 20.20
N ARG A 389 13.29 -24.09 20.15
CA ARG A 389 12.11 -23.78 20.98
C ARG A 389 10.88 -23.52 20.13
N MET A 390 10.47 -24.51 19.35
CA MET A 390 9.14 -24.46 18.74
C MET A 390 8.10 -24.68 19.85
N ARG A 391 7.36 -23.64 20.26
CA ARG A 391 6.12 -23.82 21.01
C ARG A 391 5.08 -24.39 20.04
N ILE A 392 4.95 -25.70 20.04
CA ILE A 392 3.78 -26.36 19.47
C ILE A 392 2.60 -25.94 20.36
N TYR A 393 1.78 -25.01 19.89
CA TYR A 393 0.47 -24.80 20.51
C TYR A 393 -0.44 -25.93 20.05
N VAL A 394 -0.67 -26.90 20.94
CA VAL A 394 -1.72 -27.93 20.83
C VAL A 394 -3.08 -27.31 21.01
#